data_eace24696349974e55c5e01d446f3b58
#
_entry.id   eace24696349974e55c5e01d446f3b58
#
_cell.length_a   1.000
_cell.length_b   1.000
_cell.length_c   1.000
_cell.angle_alpha   90.00
_cell.angle_beta   90.00
_cell.angle_gamma   90.00
#
_symmetry.space_group_name_H-M   'P 1'
#
loop_
_entity.id
_entity.type
_entity.pdbx_description
1 polymer ?
#
loop_
_entity_poly.entity_id
_entity_poly.type
_entity_poly.pdbx_seq_one_letter_code
_entity_poly.pdbx_strand_id
1 'polypeptide(L)'
;MRIAILMTTYNGEAFLPQQLDSIIDQTFTDWVLYVRDDSSSDSTSDIIESYMKRDKRIVLVSNDVKLGAMKGFMTLLEETSADYYMFCDHDDFWFKDKIERTLDVMLQTEKVNPGIPVVVGTDQSIADQDLSVIHESFRKVTHYSLSQLNDK
;
A
#
# COMPACT_ATOMS: atom_id res chain seq x y z
N MET A 1 4.39 -4.97 17.50
CA MET A 1 3.15 -4.91 16.68
C MET A 1 3.58 -4.78 15.26
N ARG A 2 3.30 -5.78 14.42
CA ARG A 2 3.87 -5.91 13.07
C ARG A 2 2.84 -5.54 12.02
N ILE A 3 3.22 -4.68 11.07
CA ILE A 3 2.39 -4.30 9.93
C ILE A 3 2.89 -5.03 8.68
N ALA A 4 1.98 -5.69 7.97
CA ALA A 4 2.23 -6.16 6.61
C ALA A 4 1.71 -5.12 5.61
N ILE A 5 2.60 -4.61 4.78
CA ILE A 5 2.25 -3.81 3.60
C ILE A 5 2.18 -4.79 2.43
N LEU A 6 1.05 -4.81 1.74
CA LEU A 6 0.80 -5.70 0.61
C LEU A 6 0.80 -4.88 -0.67
N MET A 7 1.65 -5.24 -1.62
CA MET A 7 1.79 -4.55 -2.91
C MET A 7 1.70 -5.55 -4.05
N THR A 8 0.84 -5.27 -5.04
CA THR A 8 0.90 -5.94 -6.33
C THR A 8 1.43 -4.96 -7.38
N THR A 9 2.27 -5.45 -8.29
CA THR A 9 2.83 -4.62 -9.36
C THR A 9 2.72 -5.33 -10.71
N TYR A 10 2.58 -4.55 -11.77
CA TYR A 10 2.64 -4.99 -13.15
C TYR A 10 3.12 -3.85 -14.04
N ASN A 11 4.28 -4.03 -14.70
CA ASN A 11 4.92 -3.03 -15.56
C ASN A 11 5.04 -1.66 -14.87
N GLY A 12 5.61 -1.66 -13.65
CA GLY A 12 5.68 -0.50 -12.76
C GLY A 12 7.04 0.22 -12.78
N GLU A 13 7.94 -0.06 -13.72
CA GLU A 13 9.31 0.47 -13.71
C GLU A 13 9.41 1.99 -13.55
N ALA A 14 8.40 2.73 -14.05
CA ALA A 14 8.39 4.18 -14.01
C ALA A 14 8.12 4.76 -12.62
N PHE A 15 7.33 4.07 -11.78
CA PHE A 15 6.82 4.62 -10.51
C PHE A 15 7.30 3.86 -9.28
N LEU A 16 7.54 2.56 -9.44
CA LEU A 16 7.89 1.66 -8.33
C LEU A 16 9.09 2.13 -7.49
N PRO A 17 10.19 2.67 -8.04
CA PRO A 17 11.29 3.18 -7.22
C PRO A 17 10.86 4.26 -6.25
N GLN A 18 10.06 5.23 -6.72
CA GLN A 18 9.58 6.34 -5.91
C GLN A 18 8.66 5.86 -4.79
N GLN A 19 7.77 4.90 -5.07
CA GLN A 19 6.91 4.31 -4.07
C GLN A 19 7.70 3.50 -3.02
N LEU A 20 8.66 2.68 -3.44
CA LEU A 20 9.50 1.91 -2.51
C LEU A 20 10.32 2.82 -1.60
N ASP A 21 10.91 3.89 -2.14
CA ASP A 21 11.64 4.88 -1.33
C ASP A 21 10.71 5.55 -0.31
N SER A 22 9.47 5.87 -0.68
CA SER A 22 8.49 6.48 0.23
C SER A 22 8.08 5.56 1.39
N ILE A 23 8.08 4.24 1.18
CA ILE A 23 7.81 3.24 2.22
C ILE A 23 9.04 3.06 3.13
N ILE A 24 10.25 3.04 2.57
CA ILE A 24 11.49 2.94 3.35
C ILE A 24 11.63 4.14 4.30
N ASP A 25 11.23 5.33 3.85
CA ASP A 25 11.31 6.60 4.58
C ASP A 25 10.22 6.80 5.65
N GLN A 26 9.34 5.82 5.89
CA GLN A 26 8.27 5.93 6.88
C GLN A 26 8.82 6.09 8.30
N THR A 27 8.18 6.97 9.11
CA THR A 27 8.52 7.19 10.54
C THR A 27 8.30 5.95 11.39
N PHE A 28 7.25 5.20 11.13
CA PHE A 28 7.02 3.89 11.74
C PHE A 28 7.83 2.82 11.01
N THR A 29 8.64 2.04 11.74
CA THR A 29 9.66 1.15 11.15
C THR A 29 9.39 -0.35 11.27
N ASP A 30 8.41 -0.77 12.11
CA ASP A 30 8.10 -2.20 12.35
C ASP A 30 7.08 -2.73 11.33
N TRP A 31 7.48 -2.69 10.06
CA TRP A 31 6.69 -3.19 8.93
C TRP A 31 7.49 -4.18 8.07
N VAL A 32 6.77 -4.99 7.31
CA VAL A 32 7.30 -5.81 6.22
C VAL A 32 6.46 -5.53 4.97
N LEU A 33 7.13 -5.22 3.86
CA LEU A 33 6.51 -5.07 2.55
C LEU A 33 6.57 -6.41 1.80
N TYR A 34 5.41 -6.98 1.52
CA TYR A 34 5.26 -8.14 0.67
C TYR A 34 4.86 -7.68 -0.73
N VAL A 35 5.74 -7.93 -1.69
CA VAL A 35 5.53 -7.55 -3.09
C VAL A 35 5.20 -8.78 -3.91
N ARG A 36 4.20 -8.69 -4.76
CA ARG A 36 3.89 -9.66 -5.80
C ARG A 36 3.97 -8.99 -7.17
N ASP A 37 4.88 -9.45 -8.00
CA ASP A 37 4.96 -9.02 -9.40
C ASP A 37 4.04 -9.90 -10.26
N ASP A 38 3.10 -9.31 -10.98
CA ASP A 38 2.11 -10.02 -11.79
C ASP A 38 2.61 -10.31 -13.22
N SER A 39 3.85 -10.83 -13.34
CA SER A 39 4.53 -11.16 -14.59
C SER A 39 4.83 -9.92 -15.44
N SER A 40 5.53 -8.95 -14.89
CA SER A 40 6.02 -7.77 -15.61
C SER A 40 6.97 -8.16 -16.74
N SER A 41 6.98 -7.36 -17.78
CA SER A 41 7.85 -7.52 -18.95
C SER A 41 8.90 -6.40 -19.08
N ASP A 42 8.85 -5.42 -18.20
CA ASP A 42 9.78 -4.31 -18.07
C ASP A 42 10.81 -4.56 -16.94
N SER A 43 11.50 -3.53 -16.47
CA SER A 43 12.52 -3.63 -15.42
C SER A 43 11.96 -3.79 -13.99
N THR A 44 10.66 -4.00 -13.81
CA THR A 44 10.01 -4.08 -12.49
C THR A 44 10.65 -5.13 -11.58
N SER A 45 10.88 -6.35 -12.08
CA SER A 45 11.51 -7.43 -11.29
C SER A 45 12.92 -7.08 -10.84
N ASP A 46 13.74 -6.49 -11.71
CA ASP A 46 15.11 -6.08 -11.39
C ASP A 46 15.12 -4.97 -10.30
N ILE A 47 14.16 -4.06 -10.38
CA ILE A 47 13.97 -3.01 -9.37
C ILE A 47 13.66 -3.65 -8.02
N ILE A 48 12.67 -4.55 -7.93
CA ILE A 48 12.30 -5.23 -6.68
C ILE A 48 13.52 -5.94 -6.08
N GLU A 49 14.26 -6.71 -6.88
CA GLU A 49 15.45 -7.41 -6.42
C GLU A 49 16.53 -6.46 -5.88
N SER A 50 16.71 -5.31 -6.52
CA SER A 50 17.68 -4.30 -6.06
C SER A 50 17.30 -3.74 -4.69
N TYR A 51 16.01 -3.48 -4.46
CA TYR A 51 15.51 -2.98 -3.18
C TYR A 51 15.56 -4.05 -2.07
N MET A 52 15.27 -5.31 -2.37
CA MET A 52 15.43 -6.43 -1.42
C MET A 52 16.88 -6.61 -0.93
N LYS A 53 17.87 -6.27 -1.75
CA LYS A 53 19.28 -6.25 -1.36
C LYS A 53 19.58 -5.12 -0.38
N ARG A 54 18.94 -3.96 -0.54
CA ARG A 54 19.10 -2.75 0.28
C ARG A 54 18.35 -2.83 1.62
N ASP A 55 17.12 -3.35 1.61
CA ASP A 55 16.25 -3.43 2.79
C ASP A 55 15.63 -4.82 2.93
N LYS A 56 15.93 -5.50 4.04
CA LYS A 56 15.46 -6.87 4.31
C LYS A 56 13.98 -6.95 4.72
N ARG A 57 13.33 -5.81 4.92
CA ARG A 57 11.89 -5.73 5.16
C ARG A 57 11.07 -5.86 3.87
N ILE A 58 11.72 -5.82 2.70
CA ILE A 58 11.07 -6.01 1.39
C ILE A 58 11.23 -7.48 1.00
N VAL A 59 10.10 -8.14 0.74
CA VAL A 59 10.02 -9.58 0.44
C VAL A 59 9.21 -9.78 -0.84
N LEU A 60 9.82 -10.40 -1.84
CA LEU A 60 9.09 -10.84 -3.03
C LEU A 60 8.38 -12.17 -2.72
N VAL A 61 7.07 -12.19 -2.88
CA VAL A 61 6.25 -13.40 -2.81
C VAL A 61 6.23 -14.05 -4.19
N SER A 62 6.49 -15.36 -4.26
CA SER A 62 6.57 -16.10 -5.52
C SER A 62 5.27 -15.97 -6.32
N ASN A 63 5.39 -15.84 -7.65
CA ASN A 63 4.27 -15.63 -8.57
C ASN A 63 4.47 -16.43 -9.85
N ASP A 64 4.01 -17.66 -9.85
CA ASP A 64 4.08 -18.51 -11.06
C ASP A 64 2.95 -18.25 -12.06
N VAL A 65 1.94 -17.45 -11.68
CA VAL A 65 0.73 -17.22 -12.48
C VAL A 65 0.30 -15.75 -12.41
N LYS A 66 -0.05 -15.19 -13.58
CA LYS A 66 -0.66 -13.86 -13.68
C LYS A 66 -2.09 -13.89 -13.12
N LEU A 67 -2.37 -13.10 -12.09
CA LEU A 67 -3.66 -13.09 -11.37
C LEU A 67 -4.47 -11.82 -11.57
N GLY A 68 -3.82 -10.71 -11.90
CA GLY A 68 -4.37 -9.37 -11.84
C GLY A 68 -4.39 -8.81 -10.40
N ALA A 69 -4.55 -7.50 -10.27
CA ALA A 69 -4.37 -6.78 -9.00
C ALA A 69 -5.20 -7.35 -7.85
N MET A 70 -6.53 -7.48 -8.03
CA MET A 70 -7.42 -7.91 -6.94
C MET A 70 -7.05 -9.30 -6.39
N LYS A 71 -6.86 -10.30 -7.27
CA LYS A 71 -6.48 -11.65 -6.84
C LYS A 71 -5.08 -11.67 -6.25
N GLY A 72 -4.17 -10.86 -6.79
CA GLY A 72 -2.83 -10.68 -6.25
C GLY A 72 -2.84 -10.20 -4.80
N PHE A 73 -3.63 -9.18 -4.48
CA PHE A 73 -3.82 -8.70 -3.11
C PHE A 73 -4.41 -9.75 -2.19
N MET A 74 -5.43 -10.48 -2.65
CA MET A 74 -6.04 -11.56 -1.86
C MET A 74 -5.05 -12.69 -1.57
N THR A 75 -4.25 -13.09 -2.56
CA THR A 75 -3.18 -14.07 -2.37
C THR A 75 -2.16 -13.59 -1.33
N LEU A 76 -1.69 -12.35 -1.43
CA LEU A 76 -0.77 -11.78 -0.44
C LEU A 76 -1.37 -11.79 0.98
N LEU A 77 -2.67 -11.47 1.11
CA LEU A 77 -3.36 -11.49 2.40
C LEU A 77 -3.46 -12.90 2.97
N GLU A 78 -3.70 -13.91 2.14
CA GLU A 78 -3.82 -15.32 2.55
C GLU A 78 -2.45 -15.94 2.91
N GLU A 79 -1.38 -15.55 2.22
CA GLU A 79 -0.04 -16.12 2.40
C GLU A 79 0.80 -15.42 3.48
N THR A 80 0.31 -14.31 4.04
CA THR A 80 1.05 -13.52 5.04
C THR A 80 0.32 -13.48 6.38
N SER A 81 1.06 -13.22 7.46
CA SER A 81 0.50 -13.08 8.80
C SER A 81 1.09 -11.87 9.51
N ALA A 82 0.22 -10.97 9.97
CA ALA A 82 0.58 -9.76 10.70
C ALA A 82 -0.55 -9.32 11.64
N ASP A 83 -0.27 -8.38 12.54
CA ASP A 83 -1.30 -7.78 13.40
C ASP A 83 -2.22 -6.85 12.60
N TYR A 84 -1.65 -6.12 11.62
CA TYR A 84 -2.35 -5.19 10.74
C TYR A 84 -1.86 -5.30 9.30
N TYR A 85 -2.74 -4.99 8.35
CA TYR A 85 -2.46 -5.00 6.92
C TYR A 85 -2.72 -3.64 6.31
N MET A 86 -1.84 -3.22 5.38
CA MET A 86 -2.03 -2.04 4.55
C MET A 86 -1.89 -2.41 3.08
N PHE A 87 -2.87 -2.05 2.27
CA PHE A 87 -2.79 -2.21 0.81
C PHE A 87 -2.06 -1.02 0.21
N CYS A 88 -1.24 -1.27 -0.79
CA CYS A 88 -0.37 -0.29 -1.43
C CYS A 88 -0.34 -0.52 -2.94
N ASP A 89 -0.73 0.46 -3.72
CA ASP A 89 -0.52 0.45 -5.15
C ASP A 89 0.95 0.82 -5.46
N HIS A 90 1.49 0.33 -6.56
CA HIS A 90 2.91 0.49 -6.90
C HIS A 90 3.25 1.86 -7.50
N ASP A 91 2.26 2.65 -7.85
CA ASP A 91 2.32 3.96 -8.50
C ASP A 91 1.86 5.12 -7.60
N ASP A 92 1.68 4.86 -6.30
CA ASP A 92 1.43 5.87 -5.29
C ASP A 92 2.73 6.51 -4.78
N PHE A 93 2.58 7.52 -3.91
CA PHE A 93 3.63 8.07 -3.05
C PHE A 93 3.08 8.27 -1.64
N TRP A 94 3.74 7.69 -0.63
CA TRP A 94 3.29 7.77 0.75
C TRP A 94 3.99 8.90 1.50
N PHE A 95 3.20 9.77 2.16
CA PHE A 95 3.78 10.73 3.11
C PHE A 95 4.47 9.99 4.25
N LYS A 96 5.55 10.58 4.80
CA LYS A 96 6.44 9.94 5.79
C LYS A 96 5.75 9.42 7.05
N ASP A 97 4.63 10.00 7.42
CA ASP A 97 3.85 9.66 8.61
C ASP A 97 2.58 8.82 8.31
N LYS A 98 2.42 8.34 7.07
CA LYS A 98 1.21 7.63 6.64
C LYS A 98 0.92 6.39 7.48
N ILE A 99 1.92 5.54 7.71
CA ILE A 99 1.75 4.33 8.51
C ILE A 99 1.37 4.68 9.94
N GLU A 100 2.14 5.55 10.58
CA GLU A 100 1.94 5.97 11.97
C GLU A 100 0.54 6.55 12.18
N ARG A 101 0.13 7.52 11.36
CA ARG A 101 -1.19 8.15 11.44
C ARG A 101 -2.33 7.17 11.20
N THR A 102 -2.20 6.29 10.20
CA THR A 102 -3.25 5.32 9.90
C THR A 102 -3.40 4.32 11.04
N LEU A 103 -2.27 3.87 11.61
CA LEU A 103 -2.25 2.98 12.75
C LEU A 103 -2.87 3.62 14.00
N ASP A 104 -2.55 4.88 14.29
CA ASP A 104 -3.14 5.61 15.42
C ASP A 104 -4.66 5.67 15.32
N VAL A 105 -5.20 5.96 14.14
CA VAL A 105 -6.65 5.95 13.89
C VAL A 105 -7.24 4.55 14.08
N MET A 106 -6.56 3.52 13.56
CA MET A 106 -6.96 2.13 13.74
C MET A 106 -7.09 1.76 15.21
N LEU A 107 -6.03 1.98 15.99
CA LEU A 107 -5.99 1.65 17.43
C LEU A 107 -7.03 2.42 18.26
N GLN A 108 -7.24 3.69 17.95
CA GLN A 108 -8.28 4.48 18.60
C GLN A 108 -9.69 3.95 18.31
N THR A 109 -9.92 3.54 17.05
CA THR A 109 -11.22 3.03 16.62
C THR A 109 -11.49 1.65 17.22
N GLU A 110 -10.53 0.75 17.27
CA GLU A 110 -10.65 -0.56 17.92
C GLU A 110 -10.95 -0.44 19.40
N LYS A 111 -10.31 0.52 20.09
CA LYS A 111 -10.52 0.76 21.52
C LYS A 111 -11.97 1.10 21.86
N VAL A 112 -12.66 1.83 20.99
CA VAL A 112 -14.06 2.23 21.21
C VAL A 112 -15.06 1.24 20.59
N ASN A 113 -14.59 0.29 19.76
CA ASN A 113 -15.40 -0.74 19.09
C ASN A 113 -14.79 -2.14 19.30
N PRO A 114 -14.68 -2.64 20.53
CA PRO A 114 -14.01 -3.90 20.82
C PRO A 114 -14.72 -5.08 20.13
N GLY A 115 -13.94 -5.90 19.42
CA GLY A 115 -14.44 -7.11 18.72
C GLY A 115 -15.16 -6.85 17.40
N ILE A 116 -15.21 -5.61 16.93
CA ILE A 116 -15.75 -5.26 15.61
C ILE A 116 -14.59 -5.12 14.62
N PRO A 117 -14.64 -5.77 13.44
CA PRO A 117 -13.65 -5.56 12.40
C PRO A 117 -13.61 -4.09 11.97
N VAL A 118 -12.41 -3.51 11.89
CA VAL A 118 -12.18 -2.10 11.53
C VAL A 118 -11.38 -2.02 10.23
N VAL A 119 -11.77 -1.10 9.37
CA VAL A 119 -11.02 -0.69 8.17
C VAL A 119 -10.83 0.82 8.22
N VAL A 120 -9.61 1.29 8.01
CA VAL A 120 -9.28 2.72 7.92
C VAL A 120 -8.96 3.07 6.48
N GLY A 121 -9.78 3.94 5.90
CA GLY A 121 -9.54 4.51 4.57
C GLY A 121 -8.93 5.91 4.69
N THR A 122 -7.86 6.17 3.94
CA THR A 122 -7.23 7.50 3.83
C THR A 122 -7.71 8.21 2.58
N ASP A 123 -7.76 9.56 2.62
CA ASP A 123 -7.91 10.36 1.41
C ASP A 123 -6.58 10.44 0.66
N GLN A 124 -6.63 10.78 -0.62
CA GLN A 124 -5.47 10.90 -1.50
C GLN A 124 -5.35 12.33 -2.00
N SER A 125 -4.13 12.83 -2.17
CA SER A 125 -3.84 14.00 -2.96
C SER A 125 -3.56 13.58 -4.41
N ILE A 126 -3.98 14.38 -5.37
CA ILE A 126 -3.62 14.17 -6.78
C ILE A 126 -2.37 14.99 -7.05
N ALA A 127 -1.34 14.36 -7.57
CA ALA A 127 -0.08 14.99 -7.94
C ALA A 127 0.29 14.67 -9.39
N ASP A 128 1.17 15.48 -9.98
CA ASP A 128 1.82 15.18 -11.24
C ASP A 128 3.01 14.22 -11.04
N GLN A 129 3.70 13.91 -12.14
CA GLN A 129 4.86 13.01 -12.14
C GLN A 129 6.04 13.52 -11.30
N ASP A 130 6.09 14.82 -11.01
CA ASP A 130 7.14 15.48 -10.20
C ASP A 130 6.69 15.63 -8.74
N LEU A 131 5.60 14.98 -8.34
CA LEU A 131 4.94 15.08 -7.03
C LEU A 131 4.43 16.48 -6.67
N SER A 132 4.26 17.36 -7.65
CA SER A 132 3.61 18.65 -7.41
C SER A 132 2.11 18.42 -7.24
N VAL A 133 1.59 18.80 -6.07
CA VAL A 133 0.17 18.57 -5.75
C VAL A 133 -0.73 19.43 -6.63
N ILE A 134 -1.59 18.79 -7.43
CA ILE A 134 -2.59 19.41 -8.26
C ILE A 134 -3.88 19.64 -7.46
N HIS A 135 -4.28 18.62 -6.65
CA HIS A 135 -5.43 18.71 -5.76
C HIS A 135 -5.12 18.04 -4.42
N GLU A 136 -5.39 18.72 -3.31
CA GLU A 136 -5.10 18.23 -1.95
C GLU A 136 -6.00 17.06 -1.51
N SER A 137 -7.16 16.84 -2.16
CA SER A 137 -8.13 15.84 -1.75
C SER A 137 -8.87 15.26 -2.95
N PHE A 138 -8.68 13.97 -3.19
CA PHE A 138 -9.41 13.22 -4.22
C PHE A 138 -10.93 13.22 -3.94
N ARG A 139 -11.34 13.08 -2.68
CA ARG A 139 -12.77 13.09 -2.28
C ARG A 139 -13.45 14.40 -2.62
N LYS A 140 -12.78 15.54 -2.48
CA LYS A 140 -13.34 16.85 -2.83
C LYS A 140 -13.54 17.03 -4.32
N VAL A 141 -12.65 16.45 -5.13
CA VAL A 141 -12.71 16.56 -6.60
C VAL A 141 -13.77 15.63 -7.19
N THR A 142 -13.88 14.41 -6.66
CA THR A 142 -14.79 13.39 -7.20
C THR A 142 -16.19 13.43 -6.59
N HIS A 143 -16.43 14.29 -5.61
CA HIS A 143 -17.69 14.37 -4.85
C HIS A 143 -18.10 13.03 -4.17
N TYR A 144 -17.19 12.07 -4.01
CA TYR A 144 -17.47 10.84 -3.30
C TYR A 144 -17.65 11.12 -1.80
N SER A 145 -18.86 10.94 -1.28
CA SER A 145 -19.11 10.95 0.16
C SER A 145 -19.42 9.54 0.67
N LEU A 146 -19.02 9.22 1.92
CA LEU A 146 -19.33 7.94 2.56
C LEU A 146 -20.85 7.68 2.69
N SER A 147 -21.70 8.74 2.59
CA SER A 147 -23.15 8.62 2.56
C SER A 147 -23.67 7.87 1.32
N GLN A 148 -22.93 7.84 0.22
CA GLN A 148 -23.32 7.12 -1.00
C GLN A 148 -23.04 5.61 -0.94
N LEU A 149 -22.31 5.13 0.07
CA LEU A 149 -22.03 3.69 0.25
C LEU A 149 -23.13 2.96 1.02
N ASN A 150 -24.03 3.68 1.69
CA ASN A 150 -25.10 3.10 2.52
C ASN A 150 -26.42 2.87 1.77
N ASP A 151 -26.51 3.23 0.49
CA ASP A 151 -27.76 3.15 -0.29
C ASP A 151 -27.80 1.94 -1.27
N LYS A 152 -27.06 0.84 -0.97
CA LYS A 152 -27.15 -0.38 -1.76
C LYS A 152 -27.25 -1.62 -0.88
#